data_11e52835736e73fcdb58494e2a05c7bb
#
_entry.id   11e52835736e73fcdb58494e2a05c7bb
#
_cell.length_a   1.000
_cell.length_b   1.000
_cell.length_c   1.000
_cell.angle_alpha   90.00
_cell.angle_beta   90.00
_cell.angle_gamma   90.00
#
_symmetry.space_group_name_H-M   'P 1'
#
loop_
_entity.id
_entity.type
_entity.pdbx_description
1 polymer ?
#
loop_
_entity_poly.entity_id
_entity_poly.type
_entity_poly.pdbx_seq_one_letter_code
_entity_poly.pdbx_strand_id
1 'polypeptide(L)'
;MIKRCSKCKKYKFKWKYNKNRRKKDGLQHQCRPCQHEYHNKKWYPKNKDKRVKSVKDYKWRKREENYRRVVKEYFVNGCVDCGEKNVRVLEFDHVRGTKRKVGKKGLEGVSYMIRHGYKWRTIKEEIDKCEVRCRNCHKERTWKENNYWKGFEDITKNNGTNRKDNS
;
A
#
# COMPACT_ATOMS: atom_id res chain seq x y z
N MET A 1 36.34 2.04 23.48
CA MET A 1 36.49 0.58 23.66
C MET A 1 36.53 -0.13 22.32
N ILE A 2 37.46 -1.06 22.14
CA ILE A 2 37.65 -1.89 20.93
C ILE A 2 37.34 -3.35 21.22
N LYS A 3 37.05 -4.13 20.18
CA LYS A 3 36.76 -5.58 20.23
C LYS A 3 37.41 -6.27 19.02
N ARG A 4 37.95 -7.45 19.21
CA ARG A 4 38.53 -8.27 18.12
C ARG A 4 37.40 -9.03 17.39
N CYS A 5 37.36 -8.91 16.07
CA CYS A 5 36.41 -9.67 15.23
C CYS A 5 36.88 -11.14 15.10
N SER A 6 35.98 -12.09 15.36
CA SER A 6 36.31 -13.52 15.25
C SER A 6 36.63 -13.99 13.83
N LYS A 7 36.06 -13.30 12.78
CA LYS A 7 36.28 -13.68 11.37
C LYS A 7 37.53 -13.01 10.78
N CYS A 8 37.58 -11.67 10.74
CA CYS A 8 38.71 -10.97 10.12
C CYS A 8 39.88 -10.72 11.06
N LYS A 9 39.75 -11.13 12.33
CA LYS A 9 40.79 -11.01 13.40
C LYS A 9 41.22 -9.58 13.72
N LYS A 10 40.70 -8.55 13.02
CA LYS A 10 41.01 -7.14 13.23
C LYS A 10 40.29 -6.58 14.44
N TYR A 11 40.98 -5.70 15.19
CA TYR A 11 40.38 -4.90 16.27
C TYR A 11 39.57 -3.76 15.68
N LYS A 12 38.33 -3.57 16.15
CA LYS A 12 37.42 -2.53 15.70
C LYS A 12 36.63 -1.97 16.87
N PHE A 13 36.17 -0.73 16.73
CA PHE A 13 35.33 -0.09 17.73
C PHE A 13 34.02 -0.87 17.93
N LYS A 14 33.50 -0.87 19.17
CA LYS A 14 32.29 -1.60 19.56
C LYS A 14 31.06 -1.27 18.68
N TRP A 15 30.95 -0.05 18.22
CA TRP A 15 29.88 0.37 17.32
C TRP A 15 29.91 -0.29 15.93
N LYS A 16 30.99 -0.90 15.53
CA LYS A 16 31.07 -1.71 14.30
C LYS A 16 30.49 -3.11 14.45
N TYR A 17 29.89 -3.44 15.59
CA TYR A 17 29.27 -4.74 15.88
C TYR A 17 27.76 -4.56 16.10
N ASN A 18 26.97 -5.58 15.74
CA ASN A 18 25.55 -5.62 16.07
C ASN A 18 25.37 -6.03 17.54
N LYS A 19 24.31 -5.52 18.16
CA LYS A 19 23.93 -5.88 19.54
C LYS A 19 23.53 -7.37 19.62
N ASN A 20 23.91 -8.03 20.71
CA ASN A 20 23.49 -9.40 21.02
C ASN A 20 23.36 -9.57 22.54
N ARG A 21 22.13 -9.51 23.05
CA ARG A 21 21.84 -9.62 24.49
C ARG A 21 22.27 -10.94 25.14
N ARG A 22 22.50 -12.01 24.34
CA ARG A 22 22.95 -13.33 24.83
C ARG A 22 24.46 -13.41 25.10
N LYS A 23 25.19 -12.39 24.74
CA LYS A 23 26.67 -12.35 24.96
C LYS A 23 27.00 -11.45 26.12
N LYS A 24 28.06 -11.83 26.93
CA LYS A 24 28.49 -11.07 28.10
C LYS A 24 28.78 -9.60 27.79
N ASP A 25 29.38 -9.31 26.64
CA ASP A 25 29.69 -7.95 26.19
C ASP A 25 28.55 -7.28 25.40
N GLY A 26 27.38 -7.90 25.27
CA GLY A 26 26.22 -7.39 24.56
C GLY A 26 26.38 -7.29 23.05
N LEU A 27 27.45 -7.85 22.45
CA LEU A 27 27.76 -7.66 21.02
C LEU A 27 27.97 -8.98 20.28
N GLN A 28 27.70 -8.98 18.98
CA GLN A 28 28.04 -10.09 18.10
C GLN A 28 29.58 -10.32 18.09
N HIS A 29 29.99 -11.57 17.84
CA HIS A 29 31.41 -11.96 17.76
C HIS A 29 32.09 -11.53 16.45
N GLN A 30 31.30 -11.27 15.38
CA GLN A 30 31.77 -10.76 14.08
C GLN A 30 31.37 -9.31 13.89
N CYS A 31 32.25 -8.53 13.26
CA CYS A 31 31.90 -7.15 12.87
C CYS A 31 30.85 -7.11 11.74
N ARG A 32 30.13 -5.99 11.63
CA ARG A 32 29.08 -5.80 10.62
C ARG A 32 29.51 -6.12 9.19
N PRO A 33 30.70 -5.67 8.68
CA PRO A 33 31.13 -6.05 7.34
C PRO A 33 31.27 -7.56 7.15
N CYS A 34 31.84 -8.27 8.13
CA CYS A 34 31.99 -9.72 8.04
C CYS A 34 30.65 -10.47 8.09
N GLN A 35 29.70 -9.99 8.89
CA GLN A 35 28.34 -10.54 8.91
C GLN A 35 27.61 -10.27 7.59
N HIS A 36 27.74 -9.07 7.04
CA HIS A 36 27.12 -8.69 5.75
C HIS A 36 27.68 -9.55 4.61
N GLU A 37 29.00 -9.74 4.58
CA GLU A 37 29.62 -10.62 3.58
C GLU A 37 29.13 -12.08 3.70
N TYR A 38 29.08 -12.64 4.91
CA TYR A 38 28.54 -13.98 5.15
C TYR A 38 27.07 -14.08 4.71
N HIS A 39 26.25 -13.07 5.08
CA HIS A 39 24.84 -13.02 4.72
C HIS A 39 24.67 -13.03 3.18
N ASN A 40 25.38 -12.16 2.47
CA ASN A 40 25.18 -12.01 1.03
C ASN A 40 25.77 -13.17 0.22
N LYS A 41 26.97 -13.65 0.60
CA LYS A 41 27.66 -14.68 -0.18
C LYS A 41 27.25 -16.11 0.17
N LYS A 42 26.82 -16.37 1.44
CA LYS A 42 26.53 -17.73 1.89
C LYS A 42 25.09 -17.95 2.30
N TRP A 43 24.55 -17.09 3.18
CA TRP A 43 23.23 -17.33 3.76
C TRP A 43 22.09 -16.98 2.79
N TYR A 44 22.13 -15.81 2.18
CA TYR A 44 21.04 -15.32 1.31
C TYR A 44 20.84 -16.20 0.06
N PRO A 45 21.89 -16.60 -0.69
CA PRO A 45 21.69 -17.48 -1.84
C PRO A 45 21.00 -18.80 -1.47
N LYS A 46 21.37 -19.39 -0.32
CA LYS A 46 20.77 -20.65 0.17
C LYS A 46 19.33 -20.51 0.66
N ASN A 47 18.92 -19.32 1.10
CA ASN A 47 17.63 -19.07 1.73
C ASN A 47 16.73 -18.13 0.93
N LYS A 48 17.14 -17.69 -0.25
CA LYS A 48 16.43 -16.71 -1.09
C LYS A 48 14.98 -17.13 -1.33
N ASP A 49 14.75 -18.34 -1.81
CA ASP A 49 13.43 -18.80 -2.19
C ASP A 49 12.48 -18.89 -0.99
N LYS A 50 12.97 -19.44 0.13
CA LYS A 50 12.21 -19.45 1.40
C LYS A 50 11.85 -18.04 1.86
N ARG A 51 12.80 -17.10 1.76
CA ARG A 51 12.58 -15.70 2.13
C ARG A 51 11.56 -15.01 1.23
N VAL A 52 11.72 -15.18 -0.09
CA VAL A 52 10.79 -14.61 -1.08
C VAL A 52 9.39 -15.16 -0.86
N LYS A 53 9.24 -16.48 -0.68
CA LYS A 53 7.95 -17.12 -0.38
C LYS A 53 7.35 -16.56 0.90
N SER A 54 8.08 -16.56 2.01
CA SER A 54 7.61 -16.04 3.29
C SER A 54 7.13 -14.60 3.22
N VAL A 55 7.85 -13.72 2.48
CA VAL A 55 7.45 -12.33 2.29
C VAL A 55 6.19 -12.21 1.42
N LYS A 56 6.09 -13.03 0.36
CA LYS A 56 4.87 -13.09 -0.47
C LYS A 56 3.65 -13.53 0.34
N ASP A 57 3.78 -14.61 1.10
CA ASP A 57 2.70 -15.16 1.93
C ASP A 57 2.26 -14.16 3.02
N TYR A 58 3.22 -13.48 3.65
CA TYR A 58 2.92 -12.42 4.62
C TYR A 58 2.14 -11.27 3.97
N LYS A 59 2.61 -10.77 2.83
CA LYS A 59 1.94 -9.67 2.10
C LYS A 59 0.55 -10.09 1.64
N TRP A 60 0.40 -11.32 1.17
CA TRP A 60 -0.89 -11.84 0.73
C TRP A 60 -1.90 -11.90 1.87
N ARG A 61 -1.50 -12.46 3.03
CA ARG A 61 -2.36 -12.49 4.23
C ARG A 61 -2.75 -11.09 4.71
N LYS A 62 -1.80 -10.15 4.70
CA LYS A 62 -2.10 -8.76 5.10
C LYS A 62 -3.03 -8.06 4.13
N ARG A 63 -2.88 -8.30 2.83
CA ARG A 63 -3.82 -7.81 1.81
C ARG A 63 -5.22 -8.35 2.05
N GLU A 64 -5.36 -9.65 2.24
CA GLU A 64 -6.62 -10.32 2.49
C GLU A 64 -7.30 -9.80 3.77
N GLU A 65 -6.55 -9.70 4.87
CA GLU A 65 -7.03 -9.14 6.12
C GLU A 65 -7.54 -7.69 5.95
N ASN A 66 -6.75 -6.85 5.31
CA ASN A 66 -7.13 -5.45 5.06
C ASN A 66 -8.36 -5.35 4.16
N TYR A 67 -8.45 -6.17 3.11
CA TYR A 67 -9.59 -6.16 2.20
C TYR A 67 -10.88 -6.58 2.92
N ARG A 68 -10.84 -7.64 3.73
CA ARG A 68 -11.99 -8.08 4.54
C ARG A 68 -12.47 -6.98 5.49
N ARG A 69 -11.54 -6.25 6.11
CA ARG A 69 -11.89 -5.10 6.97
C ARG A 69 -12.56 -4.00 6.18
N VAL A 70 -12.02 -3.64 5.03
CA VAL A 70 -12.63 -2.61 4.16
C VAL A 70 -14.06 -2.98 3.77
N VAL A 71 -14.28 -4.21 3.33
CA VAL A 71 -15.63 -4.67 2.96
C VAL A 71 -16.58 -4.60 4.15
N LYS A 72 -16.16 -5.08 5.30
CA LYS A 72 -16.99 -5.16 6.50
C LYS A 72 -17.28 -3.80 7.14
N GLU A 73 -16.29 -2.92 7.17
CA GLU A 73 -16.37 -1.66 7.94
C GLU A 73 -16.82 -0.47 7.09
N TYR A 74 -16.56 -0.49 5.76
CA TYR A 74 -16.79 0.68 4.90
C TYR A 74 -17.72 0.41 3.74
N PHE A 75 -17.55 -0.71 3.02
CA PHE A 75 -18.36 -0.99 1.83
C PHE A 75 -19.76 -1.49 2.14
N VAL A 76 -20.02 -1.90 3.38
CA VAL A 76 -21.37 -2.35 3.83
C VAL A 76 -22.45 -1.28 3.61
N ASN A 77 -22.10 0.00 3.73
CA ASN A 77 -23.03 1.12 3.53
C ASN A 77 -23.28 1.45 2.06
N GLY A 78 -22.45 0.95 1.14
CA GLY A 78 -22.56 1.21 -0.28
C GLY A 78 -22.06 2.60 -0.71
N CYS A 79 -22.43 2.97 -1.92
CA CYS A 79 -22.11 4.28 -2.50
C CYS A 79 -22.89 5.40 -1.82
N VAL A 80 -22.20 6.47 -1.40
CA VAL A 80 -22.83 7.62 -0.72
C VAL A 80 -23.82 8.39 -1.61
N ASP A 81 -23.67 8.31 -2.94
CA ASP A 81 -24.51 9.08 -3.88
C ASP A 81 -25.71 8.28 -4.38
N CYS A 82 -25.53 7.00 -4.79
CA CYS A 82 -26.59 6.20 -5.42
C CYS A 82 -26.97 4.93 -4.65
N GLY A 83 -26.33 4.64 -3.52
CA GLY A 83 -26.62 3.46 -2.70
C GLY A 83 -26.13 2.11 -3.27
N GLU A 84 -25.38 2.09 -4.39
CA GLU A 84 -24.83 0.85 -4.96
C GLU A 84 -24.03 0.07 -3.91
N LYS A 85 -24.36 -1.23 -3.73
CA LYS A 85 -23.76 -2.10 -2.70
C LYS A 85 -22.82 -3.17 -3.27
N ASN A 86 -22.69 -3.26 -4.59
CA ASN A 86 -21.79 -4.22 -5.19
C ASN A 86 -20.33 -3.84 -4.90
N VAL A 87 -19.70 -4.56 -3.97
CA VAL A 87 -18.32 -4.31 -3.52
C VAL A 87 -17.26 -4.30 -4.64
N ARG A 88 -17.58 -4.90 -5.82
CA ARG A 88 -16.68 -4.94 -6.98
C ARG A 88 -16.54 -3.61 -7.69
N VAL A 89 -17.54 -2.73 -7.53
CA VAL A 89 -17.57 -1.42 -8.18
C VAL A 89 -17.41 -0.26 -7.20
N LEU A 90 -17.27 -0.55 -5.89
CA LEU A 90 -17.05 0.47 -4.87
C LEU A 90 -15.55 0.84 -4.79
N GLU A 91 -15.31 2.12 -4.66
CA GLU A 91 -13.99 2.74 -4.58
C GLU A 91 -13.92 3.76 -3.44
N PHE A 92 -12.71 4.10 -3.00
CA PHE A 92 -12.46 5.22 -2.10
C PHE A 92 -12.15 6.47 -2.90
N ASP A 93 -13.02 7.46 -2.80
CA ASP A 93 -12.87 8.78 -3.41
C ASP A 93 -12.35 9.79 -2.39
N HIS A 94 -11.20 10.41 -2.67
CA HIS A 94 -10.60 11.40 -1.78
C HIS A 94 -11.34 12.73 -1.85
N VAL A 95 -12.02 13.08 -0.78
CA VAL A 95 -12.84 14.30 -0.66
C VAL A 95 -12.25 15.32 0.31
N ARG A 96 -11.29 14.90 1.15
CA ARG A 96 -10.61 15.74 2.15
C ARG A 96 -9.10 15.61 2.04
N GLY A 97 -8.43 16.75 1.92
CA GLY A 97 -6.97 16.78 1.86
C GLY A 97 -6.39 16.13 0.60
N THR A 98 -5.10 15.82 0.65
CA THR A 98 -4.36 15.22 -0.46
C THR A 98 -4.02 13.77 -0.19
N LYS A 99 -3.92 12.96 -1.26
CA LYS A 99 -3.41 11.59 -1.19
C LYS A 99 -2.02 11.56 -0.55
N ARG A 100 -1.74 10.50 0.20
CA ARG A 100 -0.44 10.31 0.85
C ARG A 100 0.68 10.30 -0.18
N LYS A 101 1.70 11.12 0.05
CA LYS A 101 2.95 11.07 -0.73
C LYS A 101 3.82 9.92 -0.23
N VAL A 102 4.30 9.07 -1.12
CA VAL A 102 5.22 7.99 -0.80
C VAL A 102 6.46 8.09 -1.69
N GLY A 103 7.58 8.47 -1.06
CA GLY A 103 8.86 8.62 -1.73
C GLY A 103 8.83 9.62 -2.90
N LYS A 104 9.69 9.36 -3.90
CA LYS A 104 9.79 10.19 -5.12
C LYS A 104 8.74 9.83 -6.18
N LYS A 105 7.95 8.78 -6.00
CA LYS A 105 7.13 8.15 -7.05
C LYS A 105 5.65 8.54 -7.07
N GLY A 106 5.20 9.46 -6.22
CA GLY A 106 3.86 9.99 -6.35
C GLY A 106 2.89 9.67 -5.21
N LEU A 107 1.59 9.80 -5.51
CA LEU A 107 0.50 9.72 -4.55
C LEU A 107 -0.04 8.28 -4.48
N GLU A 108 -0.18 7.74 -3.27
CA GLU A 108 -0.73 6.41 -3.05
C GLU A 108 -2.14 6.50 -2.46
N GLY A 109 -3.10 5.92 -3.15
CA GLY A 109 -4.47 5.80 -2.65
C GLY A 109 -4.67 4.53 -1.81
N VAL A 110 -5.83 4.42 -1.17
CA VAL A 110 -6.22 3.31 -0.29
C VAL A 110 -6.07 1.94 -0.98
N SER A 111 -6.51 1.81 -2.22
CA SER A 111 -6.42 0.55 -2.99
C SER A 111 -4.98 0.09 -3.20
N TYR A 112 -4.05 1.02 -3.43
CA TYR A 112 -2.63 0.72 -3.52
C TYR A 112 -2.09 0.21 -2.19
N MET A 113 -2.41 0.89 -1.09
CA MET A 113 -1.94 0.54 0.26
C MET A 113 -2.43 -0.85 0.69
N ILE A 114 -3.70 -1.19 0.41
CA ILE A 114 -4.26 -2.52 0.65
C ILE A 114 -3.49 -3.58 -0.14
N ARG A 115 -3.30 -3.35 -1.46
CA ARG A 115 -2.60 -4.28 -2.35
C ARG A 115 -1.17 -4.57 -1.90
N HIS A 116 -0.48 -3.58 -1.32
CA HIS A 116 0.89 -3.70 -0.86
C HIS A 116 1.02 -4.14 0.60
N GLY A 117 -0.10 -4.40 1.29
CA GLY A 117 -0.12 -4.93 2.65
C GLY A 117 0.39 -3.94 3.70
N TYR A 118 0.04 -2.67 3.56
CA TYR A 118 0.34 -1.64 4.54
C TYR A 118 -0.29 -1.98 5.90
N LYS A 119 0.22 -1.36 6.97
CA LYS A 119 -0.36 -1.47 8.30
C LYS A 119 -1.76 -0.85 8.31
N TRP A 120 -2.71 -1.50 8.96
CA TRP A 120 -4.10 -1.05 9.02
C TRP A 120 -4.25 0.40 9.48
N ARG A 121 -3.51 0.79 10.53
CA ARG A 121 -3.52 2.19 11.02
C ARG A 121 -3.26 3.19 9.89
N THR A 122 -2.24 2.94 9.07
CA THR A 122 -1.86 3.83 7.97
C THR A 122 -2.92 3.84 6.85
N ILE A 123 -3.56 2.70 6.59
CA ILE A 123 -4.67 2.60 5.63
C ILE A 123 -5.88 3.38 6.15
N LYS A 124 -6.20 3.24 7.44
CA LYS A 124 -7.32 3.95 8.08
C LYS A 124 -7.16 5.46 8.03
N GLU A 125 -5.95 5.97 8.35
CA GLU A 125 -5.61 7.39 8.23
C GLU A 125 -5.86 7.95 6.81
N GLU A 126 -5.71 7.12 5.77
CA GLU A 126 -5.99 7.51 4.39
C GLU A 126 -7.47 7.37 4.04
N ILE A 127 -8.15 6.33 4.56
CA ILE A 127 -9.61 6.13 4.39
C ILE A 127 -10.38 7.30 5.01
N ASP A 128 -9.97 7.82 6.15
CA ASP A 128 -10.62 8.93 6.85
C ASP A 128 -10.71 10.23 6.00
N LYS A 129 -9.94 10.30 4.90
CA LYS A 129 -10.00 11.38 3.90
C LYS A 129 -10.95 11.08 2.75
N CYS A 130 -11.53 9.89 2.70
CA CYS A 130 -12.28 9.40 1.56
C CYS A 130 -13.77 9.22 1.89
N GLU A 131 -14.55 9.15 0.83
CA GLU A 131 -15.93 8.64 0.84
C GLU A 131 -16.01 7.41 -0.06
N VAL A 132 -16.95 6.53 0.23
CA VAL A 132 -17.18 5.34 -0.61
C VAL A 132 -18.12 5.72 -1.74
N ARG A 133 -17.66 5.61 -2.97
CA ARG A 133 -18.45 5.83 -4.19
C ARG A 133 -18.35 4.65 -5.12
N CYS A 134 -19.40 4.40 -5.87
CA CYS A 134 -19.29 3.51 -7.01
C CYS A 134 -18.49 4.20 -8.13
N ARG A 135 -17.94 3.41 -9.03
CA ARG A 135 -17.09 3.89 -10.13
C ARG A 135 -17.77 4.95 -10.99
N ASN A 136 -19.08 4.85 -11.22
CA ASN A 136 -19.85 5.81 -12.01
C ASN A 136 -19.96 7.15 -11.28
N CYS A 137 -20.45 7.16 -10.04
CA CYS A 137 -20.57 8.38 -9.23
C CYS A 137 -19.23 9.06 -8.99
N HIS A 138 -18.16 8.28 -8.74
CA HIS A 138 -16.79 8.81 -8.63
C HIS A 138 -16.35 9.51 -9.92
N LYS A 139 -16.65 8.93 -11.08
CA LYS A 139 -16.33 9.53 -12.38
C LYS A 139 -17.12 10.80 -12.64
N GLU A 140 -18.43 10.79 -12.37
CA GLU A 140 -19.30 11.98 -12.52
C GLU A 140 -18.83 13.14 -11.64
N ARG A 141 -18.50 12.84 -10.36
CA ARG A 141 -17.96 13.85 -9.46
C ARG A 141 -16.66 14.44 -10.01
N THR A 142 -15.73 13.58 -10.44
CA THR A 142 -14.44 14.03 -11.02
C THR A 142 -14.66 14.92 -12.24
N TRP A 143 -15.66 14.62 -13.06
CA TRP A 143 -16.00 15.45 -14.22
C TRP A 143 -16.54 16.81 -13.81
N LYS A 144 -17.47 16.84 -12.87
CA LYS A 144 -18.02 18.10 -12.33
C LYS A 144 -16.94 19.00 -11.73
N GLU A 145 -16.05 18.43 -10.92
CA GLU A 145 -14.97 19.18 -10.25
C GLU A 145 -13.91 19.72 -11.23
N ASN A 146 -13.55 18.96 -12.27
CA ASN A 146 -12.51 19.36 -13.21
C ASN A 146 -13.02 20.01 -14.49
N ASN A 147 -14.34 20.09 -14.64
CA ASN A 147 -14.97 20.71 -15.81
C ASN A 147 -14.43 20.19 -17.16
N TYR A 148 -14.09 18.89 -17.24
CA TYR A 148 -13.47 18.28 -18.42
C TYR A 148 -14.33 18.31 -19.69
N TRP A 149 -15.64 18.48 -19.54
CA TRP A 149 -16.60 18.42 -20.65
C TRP A 149 -17.35 19.74 -20.88
N LYS A 150 -16.73 20.87 -20.53
CA LYS A 150 -17.26 22.18 -20.85
C LYS A 150 -17.42 22.30 -22.38
N GLY A 151 -18.65 22.39 -22.85
CA GLY A 151 -19.01 22.42 -24.28
C GLY A 151 -19.52 21.12 -24.89
N PHE A 152 -19.49 19.99 -24.15
CA PHE A 152 -20.10 18.73 -24.61
C PHE A 152 -21.50 18.48 -24.05
N GLU A 153 -21.96 19.30 -23.12
CA GLU A 153 -23.31 19.19 -22.51
C GLU A 153 -24.44 19.33 -23.53
N ASP A 154 -24.21 20.08 -24.61
CA ASP A 154 -25.23 20.29 -25.65
C ASP A 154 -25.36 19.07 -26.59
N ILE A 155 -24.34 18.25 -26.74
CA ILE A 155 -24.37 17.04 -27.59
C ILE A 155 -25.25 15.97 -26.96
N THR A 156 -25.28 15.86 -25.64
CA THR A 156 -26.11 14.86 -24.95
C THR A 156 -27.60 15.25 -24.91
N LYS A 157 -27.90 16.54 -24.91
CA LYS A 157 -29.26 17.03 -24.95
C LYS A 157 -29.92 16.78 -26.32
N ASN A 158 -29.14 16.87 -27.41
CA ASN A 158 -29.67 16.65 -28.76
C ASN A 158 -29.84 15.17 -29.16
N ASN A 159 -29.18 14.22 -28.46
CA ASN A 159 -29.33 12.79 -28.74
C ASN A 159 -30.52 12.12 -28.03
N GLY A 160 -31.23 12.85 -27.15
CA GLY A 160 -32.41 12.33 -26.41
C GLY A 160 -33.74 12.33 -27.19
N THR A 161 -33.79 12.93 -28.37
CA THR A 161 -35.07 13.15 -29.09
C THR A 161 -35.28 12.31 -30.35
N ASN A 162 -34.39 11.37 -30.68
CA ASN A 162 -34.51 10.57 -31.92
C ASN A 162 -34.63 9.04 -31.69
N ARG A 163 -35.25 8.61 -30.60
CA ARG A 163 -35.87 7.26 -30.61
C ARG A 163 -37.34 7.42 -31.04
N LYS A 164 -37.54 7.47 -32.34
CA LYS A 164 -38.86 7.17 -32.88
C LYS A 164 -39.07 5.67 -32.68
N ASP A 165 -40.10 5.37 -31.90
CA ASP A 165 -40.67 4.03 -31.76
C ASP A 165 -41.08 3.58 -33.15
N ASN A 166 -40.39 2.63 -33.73
CA ASN A 166 -40.89 1.83 -34.84
C ASN A 166 -41.53 0.58 -34.22
N SER A 167 -42.84 0.69 -34.06
CA SER A 167 -43.79 -0.42 -33.88
C SER A 167 -43.86 -1.24 -35.16
#